data_b34b5c0079a08a2d7f8303cef6d1d9e8
#
_entry.id   b34b5c0079a08a2d7f8303cef6d1d9e8
#
_cell.length_a   1.000
_cell.length_b   1.000
_cell.length_c   1.000
_cell.angle_alpha   90.00
_cell.angle_beta   90.00
_cell.angle_gamma   90.00
#
_symmetry.space_group_name_H-M   'P 1'
#
loop_
_entity.id
_entity.type
_entity.pdbx_description
1 polymer ?
#
loop_
_entity_poly.entity_id
_entity_poly.type
_entity_poly.pdbx_seq_one_letter_code
_entity_poly.pdbx_strand_id
1 'polypeptide(L)'
;MRKAKILATLGPASREPAVLESLLAAGANAVRINMSHGTQEEHTENIARARAAAARLKRPLSVLVDLSGPKIRTGVLKGGQPVQLESNAVFTLTTRSVAGDAREVSTNYAGLARDVRPGARILLDDGAIELTVESATETDVVTRVVNGGTLSERKGINLPGASLPIPSLTDKDRRDLQWAVREGADYIALSFVRRAEDCLEAKSLIKAAGGKQPLVAKIEKAEAIDHLEAIVEAADGLMVARGDLGVETSVELVPVYQKRIIEEANKKEKVVITATQMLQSMISEPRPTRAEASDVANAVWDGTDAVMLSAETASGKYPVLSVATMARIIDSAEAGRPASAQDGIAHQAGRKSGRVSRALCEAAAFAAEEIDARTIAVVTASGLMARRLSSLRPEQRIVALTPDRNVQNELSLVWGIETHLHAPCDNTEEMLKMCERTLVEAGIAQQKETVVLMAGRLSGLGLSSSVTLYTVGGPLPRKL
;
A
#
# COMPACT_ATOMS: atom_id res chain seq x y z
N MET A 1 -2.44 4.84 20.92
CA MET A 1 -3.05 4.18 19.73
C MET A 1 -2.06 4.28 18.57
N ARG A 2 -1.74 3.15 17.93
CA ARG A 2 -0.83 3.11 16.77
C ARG A 2 -1.45 3.85 15.57
N LYS A 3 -0.72 4.77 14.98
CA LYS A 3 -1.19 5.59 13.85
C LYS A 3 -0.85 5.00 12.49
N ALA A 4 0.40 4.54 12.26
CA ALA A 4 0.76 3.83 11.04
C ALA A 4 0.08 2.45 10.99
N LYS A 5 -0.38 2.07 9.80
CA LYS A 5 -1.19 0.88 9.55
C LYS A 5 -0.33 -0.30 9.13
N ILE A 6 -0.87 -1.51 9.27
CA ILE A 6 -0.22 -2.75 8.83
C ILE A 6 -1.09 -3.39 7.76
N LEU A 7 -0.48 -3.60 6.59
CA LEU A 7 -1.05 -4.33 5.46
C LEU A 7 -0.42 -5.74 5.41
N ALA A 8 -1.21 -6.79 5.64
CA ALA A 8 -0.74 -8.17 5.67
C ALA A 8 -1.13 -8.90 4.37
N THR A 9 -0.17 -9.52 3.68
CA THR A 9 -0.47 -10.33 2.49
C THR A 9 -1.04 -11.67 2.91
N LEU A 10 -2.18 -12.06 2.30
CA LEU A 10 -2.79 -13.37 2.51
C LEU A 10 -2.16 -14.41 1.59
N GLY A 11 -2.03 -15.62 2.11
CA GLY A 11 -1.49 -16.77 1.40
C GLY A 11 -1.65 -18.06 2.19
N PRO A 12 -0.93 -19.14 1.82
CA PRO A 12 -1.08 -20.43 2.47
C PRO A 12 -0.94 -20.44 3.99
N ALA A 13 -0.05 -19.59 4.55
CA ALA A 13 0.19 -19.51 5.98
C ALA A 13 -0.88 -18.74 6.77
N SER A 14 -1.74 -17.97 6.08
CA SER A 14 -2.69 -17.05 6.72
C SER A 14 -4.15 -17.24 6.28
N ARG A 15 -4.46 -18.26 5.46
CA ARG A 15 -5.83 -18.48 4.94
C ARG A 15 -6.79 -19.10 5.95
N GLU A 16 -6.29 -19.73 7.01
CA GLU A 16 -7.14 -20.38 8.01
C GLU A 16 -7.86 -19.31 8.86
N PRO A 17 -9.19 -19.48 9.13
CA PRO A 17 -9.99 -18.48 9.85
C PRO A 17 -9.42 -18.07 11.21
N ALA A 18 -8.90 -19.02 11.99
CA ALA A 18 -8.29 -18.74 13.30
C ALA A 18 -7.00 -17.91 13.18
N VAL A 19 -6.19 -18.18 12.14
CA VAL A 19 -4.99 -17.40 11.88
C VAL A 19 -5.36 -15.99 11.42
N LEU A 20 -6.37 -15.83 10.56
CA LEU A 20 -6.88 -14.52 10.12
C LEU A 20 -7.35 -13.68 11.30
N GLU A 21 -8.16 -14.25 12.21
CA GLU A 21 -8.57 -13.55 13.44
C GLU A 21 -7.36 -13.13 14.27
N SER A 22 -6.40 -14.03 14.44
CA SER A 22 -5.18 -13.75 15.19
C SER A 22 -4.33 -12.65 14.54
N LEU A 23 -4.22 -12.61 13.20
CA LEU A 23 -3.54 -11.55 12.45
C LEU A 23 -4.20 -10.18 12.68
N LEU A 24 -5.53 -10.13 12.58
CA LEU A 24 -6.29 -8.90 12.82
C LEU A 24 -6.18 -8.45 14.28
N ALA A 25 -6.28 -9.39 15.23
CA ALA A 25 -6.12 -9.11 16.65
C ALA A 25 -4.70 -8.62 16.99
N ALA A 26 -3.67 -9.19 16.33
CA ALA A 26 -2.26 -8.77 16.48
C ALA A 26 -1.99 -7.36 15.92
N GLY A 27 -2.92 -6.82 15.10
CA GLY A 27 -2.86 -5.43 14.68
C GLY A 27 -2.88 -5.18 13.19
N ALA A 28 -3.12 -6.16 12.33
CA ALA A 28 -3.35 -5.90 10.90
C ALA A 28 -4.61 -5.04 10.71
N ASN A 29 -4.50 -4.04 9.85
CA ASN A 29 -5.56 -3.08 9.52
C ASN A 29 -6.13 -3.33 8.12
N ALA A 30 -5.32 -3.95 7.26
CA ALA A 30 -5.66 -4.26 5.89
C ALA A 30 -5.06 -5.60 5.48
N VAL A 31 -5.65 -6.22 4.46
CA VAL A 31 -5.12 -7.42 3.82
C VAL A 31 -4.85 -7.18 2.34
N ARG A 32 -3.74 -7.75 1.84
CA ARG A 32 -3.38 -7.72 0.42
C ARG A 32 -3.64 -9.07 -0.21
N ILE A 33 -4.30 -9.04 -1.35
CA ILE A 33 -4.52 -10.16 -2.26
C ILE A 33 -3.55 -10.02 -3.44
N ASN A 34 -2.59 -10.94 -3.56
CA ASN A 34 -1.57 -10.89 -4.61
C ASN A 34 -1.99 -11.71 -5.82
N MET A 35 -2.40 -11.06 -6.91
CA MET A 35 -2.85 -11.72 -8.15
C MET A 35 -1.75 -12.40 -8.96
N SER A 36 -0.48 -12.33 -8.51
CA SER A 36 0.62 -13.09 -9.11
C SER A 36 0.58 -14.58 -8.80
N HIS A 37 -0.20 -15.00 -7.82
CA HIS A 37 -0.33 -16.37 -7.33
C HIS A 37 -1.81 -16.70 -7.07
N GLY A 38 -2.16 -17.98 -7.14
CA GLY A 38 -3.53 -18.45 -6.87
C GLY A 38 -4.51 -18.16 -7.99
N THR A 39 -5.78 -18.50 -7.76
CA THR A 39 -6.90 -18.28 -8.69
C THR A 39 -7.88 -17.25 -8.14
N GLN A 40 -8.76 -16.71 -8.99
CA GLN A 40 -9.80 -15.76 -8.55
C GLN A 40 -10.74 -16.42 -7.53
N GLU A 41 -11.05 -17.71 -7.66
CA GLU A 41 -11.90 -18.47 -6.75
C GLU A 41 -11.25 -18.57 -5.35
N GLU A 42 -9.97 -18.93 -5.28
CA GLU A 42 -9.22 -18.97 -4.02
C GLU A 42 -9.19 -17.58 -3.35
N HIS A 43 -9.03 -16.53 -4.13
CA HIS A 43 -9.00 -15.16 -3.64
C HIS A 43 -10.37 -14.68 -3.17
N THR A 44 -11.47 -15.05 -3.83
CA THR A 44 -12.85 -14.81 -3.36
C THR A 44 -13.05 -15.41 -1.96
N GLU A 45 -12.65 -16.68 -1.77
CA GLU A 45 -12.74 -17.32 -0.45
C GLU A 45 -11.89 -16.60 0.60
N ASN A 46 -10.65 -16.19 0.26
CA ASN A 46 -9.76 -15.50 1.18
C ASN A 46 -10.35 -14.14 1.61
N ILE A 47 -10.93 -13.38 0.68
CA ILE A 47 -11.62 -12.11 0.98
C ILE A 47 -12.82 -12.36 1.92
N ALA A 48 -13.65 -13.35 1.60
CA ALA A 48 -14.81 -13.68 2.42
C ALA A 48 -14.41 -14.08 3.85
N ARG A 49 -13.38 -14.92 4.01
CA ARG A 49 -12.84 -15.32 5.32
C ARG A 49 -12.28 -14.14 6.10
N ALA A 50 -11.53 -13.24 5.44
CA ALA A 50 -10.98 -12.04 6.06
C ALA A 50 -12.07 -11.08 6.53
N ARG A 51 -13.09 -10.83 5.70
CA ARG A 51 -14.26 -10.02 6.06
C ARG A 51 -15.05 -10.63 7.24
N ALA A 52 -15.23 -11.95 7.24
CA ALA A 52 -15.89 -12.66 8.35
C ALA A 52 -15.09 -12.56 9.65
N ALA A 53 -13.77 -12.70 9.61
CA ALA A 53 -12.90 -12.53 10.78
C ALA A 53 -12.98 -11.09 11.33
N ALA A 54 -12.92 -10.09 10.45
CA ALA A 54 -13.06 -8.67 10.83
C ALA A 54 -14.43 -8.38 11.48
N ALA A 55 -15.50 -8.95 10.93
CA ALA A 55 -16.85 -8.80 11.49
C ALA A 55 -16.98 -9.39 12.89
N ARG A 56 -16.40 -10.59 13.15
CA ARG A 56 -16.38 -11.19 14.50
C ARG A 56 -15.64 -10.32 15.51
N LEU A 57 -14.55 -9.70 15.09
CA LEU A 57 -13.75 -8.76 15.90
C LEU A 57 -14.36 -7.35 15.98
N LYS A 58 -15.48 -7.10 15.27
CA LYS A 58 -16.11 -5.78 15.14
C LYS A 58 -15.13 -4.67 14.70
N ARG A 59 -14.24 -5.03 13.79
CA ARG A 59 -13.20 -4.12 13.26
C ARG A 59 -13.41 -3.88 11.78
N PRO A 60 -13.17 -2.65 11.29
CA PRO A 60 -13.08 -2.39 9.86
C PRO A 60 -11.84 -3.09 9.28
N LEU A 61 -11.91 -3.47 8.02
CA LEU A 61 -10.82 -4.13 7.31
C LEU A 61 -10.78 -3.64 5.87
N SER A 62 -9.64 -3.08 5.46
CA SER A 62 -9.38 -2.76 4.06
C SER A 62 -8.86 -4.00 3.31
N VAL A 63 -9.33 -4.21 2.09
CA VAL A 63 -8.84 -5.22 1.16
C VAL A 63 -8.21 -4.52 -0.03
N LEU A 64 -6.91 -4.74 -0.22
CA LEU A 64 -6.15 -4.27 -1.37
C LEU A 64 -5.89 -5.43 -2.31
N VAL A 65 -6.36 -5.34 -3.56
CA VAL A 65 -6.05 -6.28 -4.63
C VAL A 65 -4.88 -5.76 -5.44
N ASP A 66 -3.78 -6.52 -5.48
CA ASP A 66 -2.52 -6.16 -6.13
C ASP A 66 -2.37 -6.93 -7.44
N LEU A 67 -2.50 -6.21 -8.57
CA LEU A 67 -2.42 -6.75 -9.92
C LEU A 67 -1.00 -7.22 -10.24
N SER A 68 -0.88 -8.31 -11.00
CA SER A 68 0.41 -8.95 -11.29
C SER A 68 1.35 -8.08 -12.11
N GLY A 69 0.80 -7.34 -13.08
CA GLY A 69 1.56 -6.65 -14.10
C GLY A 69 2.31 -7.58 -15.07
N PRO A 70 3.05 -7.02 -16.03
CA PRO A 70 3.75 -7.75 -17.09
C PRO A 70 5.09 -8.33 -16.61
N LYS A 71 5.09 -9.20 -15.59
CA LYS A 71 6.34 -9.78 -15.08
C LYS A 71 6.97 -10.71 -16.10
N ILE A 72 8.18 -10.36 -16.55
CA ILE A 72 8.99 -11.23 -17.42
C ILE A 72 9.59 -12.34 -16.56
N ARG A 73 9.55 -13.58 -17.07
CA ARG A 73 10.02 -14.76 -16.33
C ARG A 73 10.78 -15.72 -17.23
N THR A 74 11.69 -16.50 -16.63
CA THR A 74 12.26 -17.69 -17.25
C THR A 74 11.20 -18.77 -17.40
N GLY A 75 11.41 -19.68 -18.33
CA GLY A 75 10.58 -20.86 -18.55
C GLY A 75 10.86 -21.98 -17.54
N VAL A 76 10.47 -23.21 -17.96
CA VAL A 76 10.71 -24.43 -17.20
C VAL A 76 12.10 -25.00 -17.45
N LEU A 77 12.61 -25.79 -16.53
CA LEU A 77 13.89 -26.47 -16.62
C LEU A 77 13.72 -27.96 -16.88
N LYS A 78 14.70 -28.62 -17.48
CA LYS A 78 14.71 -30.06 -17.72
C LYS A 78 14.54 -30.81 -16.40
N GLY A 79 13.53 -31.64 -16.31
CA GLY A 79 13.22 -32.43 -15.12
C GLY A 79 12.77 -31.60 -13.90
N GLY A 80 12.48 -30.31 -14.05
CA GLY A 80 12.04 -29.44 -12.96
C GLY A 80 13.13 -29.15 -11.90
N GLN A 81 14.38 -29.53 -12.17
CA GLN A 81 15.47 -29.37 -11.22
C GLN A 81 16.21 -28.04 -11.42
N PRO A 82 16.54 -27.33 -10.33
CA PRO A 82 17.38 -26.14 -10.40
C PRO A 82 18.72 -26.43 -11.06
N VAL A 83 19.26 -25.43 -11.78
CA VAL A 83 20.56 -25.53 -12.43
C VAL A 83 21.53 -24.51 -11.85
N GLN A 84 22.80 -24.88 -11.72
CA GLN A 84 23.86 -23.98 -11.27
C GLN A 84 24.43 -23.24 -12.48
N LEU A 85 24.41 -21.91 -12.40
CA LEU A 85 25.06 -21.03 -13.37
C LEU A 85 26.41 -20.57 -12.79
N GLU A 86 27.49 -20.94 -13.45
CA GLU A 86 28.84 -20.57 -13.00
C GLU A 86 29.22 -19.17 -13.54
N SER A 87 29.93 -18.37 -12.75
CA SER A 87 30.46 -17.08 -13.18
C SER A 87 31.38 -17.24 -14.38
N ASN A 88 31.34 -16.31 -15.32
CA ASN A 88 32.02 -16.32 -16.61
C ASN A 88 31.51 -17.37 -17.61
N ALA A 89 30.53 -18.20 -17.28
CA ALA A 89 29.91 -19.09 -18.26
C ALA A 89 29.07 -18.31 -19.28
N VAL A 90 28.91 -18.89 -20.46
CA VAL A 90 27.96 -18.40 -21.46
C VAL A 90 26.59 -18.98 -21.14
N PHE A 91 25.55 -18.14 -21.09
CA PHE A 91 24.17 -18.55 -20.87
C PHE A 91 23.23 -17.84 -21.84
N THR A 92 22.30 -18.57 -22.41
CA THR A 92 21.37 -18.04 -23.43
C THR A 92 19.96 -17.93 -22.91
N LEU A 93 19.37 -16.73 -23.01
CA LEU A 93 17.94 -16.52 -22.87
C LEU A 93 17.29 -16.59 -24.25
N THR A 94 16.27 -17.43 -24.40
CA THR A 94 15.64 -17.63 -25.72
C THR A 94 14.15 -17.42 -25.70
N THR A 95 13.60 -16.88 -26.80
CA THR A 95 12.14 -16.80 -27.02
C THR A 95 11.56 -18.10 -27.59
N ARG A 96 12.41 -19.07 -27.93
CA ARG A 96 12.01 -20.42 -28.34
C ARG A 96 11.42 -21.17 -27.14
N SER A 97 10.43 -22.01 -27.37
CA SER A 97 9.86 -22.87 -26.33
C SER A 97 10.77 -24.08 -26.07
N VAL A 98 11.69 -23.94 -25.09
CA VAL A 98 12.63 -25.00 -24.71
C VAL A 98 12.54 -25.25 -23.21
N ALA A 99 12.70 -26.52 -22.80
CA ALA A 99 13.02 -26.83 -21.40
C ALA A 99 14.50 -26.52 -21.17
N GLY A 100 14.80 -25.56 -20.29
CA GLY A 100 16.13 -25.03 -20.06
C GLY A 100 17.07 -25.96 -19.31
N ASP A 101 18.33 -25.63 -19.33
CA ASP A 101 19.41 -26.31 -18.61
C ASP A 101 20.49 -25.26 -18.21
N ALA A 102 21.69 -25.69 -17.85
CA ALA A 102 22.80 -24.80 -17.50
C ALA A 102 23.36 -23.96 -18.67
N ARG A 103 22.84 -24.12 -19.91
CA ARG A 103 23.29 -23.40 -21.09
C ARG A 103 22.25 -22.44 -21.65
N GLU A 104 20.97 -22.78 -21.56
CA GLU A 104 19.88 -21.96 -22.06
C GLU A 104 18.58 -22.12 -21.24
N VAL A 105 17.74 -21.08 -21.26
CA VAL A 105 16.36 -21.15 -20.76
C VAL A 105 15.45 -20.26 -21.60
N SER A 106 14.20 -20.71 -21.79
CA SER A 106 13.18 -19.91 -22.45
C SER A 106 12.72 -18.72 -21.57
N THR A 107 12.14 -17.71 -22.22
CA THR A 107 11.45 -16.59 -21.56
C THR A 107 10.01 -16.47 -22.07
N ASN A 108 9.12 -15.94 -21.24
CA ASN A 108 7.74 -15.60 -21.64
C ASN A 108 7.63 -14.28 -22.41
N TYR A 109 8.75 -13.56 -22.61
CA TYR A 109 8.76 -12.27 -23.31
C TYR A 109 9.32 -12.43 -24.74
N ALA A 110 8.41 -12.45 -25.71
CA ALA A 110 8.77 -12.63 -27.14
C ALA A 110 9.63 -11.49 -27.72
N GLY A 111 9.59 -10.30 -27.11
CA GLY A 111 10.39 -9.15 -27.55
C GLY A 111 11.82 -9.10 -27.01
N LEU A 112 12.24 -10.02 -26.12
CA LEU A 112 13.48 -9.92 -25.40
C LEU A 112 14.68 -9.66 -26.29
N ALA A 113 14.85 -10.48 -27.34
CA ALA A 113 16.01 -10.41 -28.25
C ALA A 113 16.08 -9.09 -29.04
N ARG A 114 14.93 -8.47 -29.32
CA ARG A 114 14.85 -7.17 -30.03
C ARG A 114 15.12 -5.99 -29.12
N ASP A 115 14.74 -6.10 -27.84
CA ASP A 115 14.67 -4.97 -26.94
C ASP A 115 15.92 -4.87 -26.03
N VAL A 116 16.84 -5.84 -26.10
CA VAL A 116 18.15 -5.79 -25.44
C VAL A 116 19.27 -5.48 -26.43
N ARG A 117 20.40 -4.96 -25.92
CA ARG A 117 21.60 -4.63 -26.71
C ARG A 117 22.84 -5.20 -26.06
N PRO A 118 23.93 -5.45 -26.81
CA PRO A 118 25.22 -5.81 -26.23
C PRO A 118 25.64 -4.83 -25.14
N GLY A 119 26.14 -5.36 -24.01
CA GLY A 119 26.46 -4.61 -22.80
C GLY A 119 25.30 -4.38 -21.85
N ALA A 120 24.04 -4.66 -22.22
CA ALA A 120 22.92 -4.55 -21.32
C ALA A 120 23.00 -5.58 -20.17
N ARG A 121 22.59 -5.16 -18.98
CA ARG A 121 22.47 -6.04 -17.80
C ARG A 121 21.12 -6.73 -17.80
N ILE A 122 21.11 -8.02 -17.46
CA ILE A 122 19.93 -8.81 -17.21
C ILE A 122 20.08 -9.42 -15.82
N LEU A 123 19.04 -9.24 -14.99
CA LEU A 123 19.02 -9.78 -13.65
C LEU A 123 17.97 -10.88 -13.56
N LEU A 124 18.34 -12.02 -12.98
CA LEU A 124 17.44 -13.15 -12.72
C LEU A 124 17.24 -13.34 -11.22
N ASP A 125 16.07 -13.86 -10.83
CA ASP A 125 15.71 -14.16 -9.45
C ASP A 125 15.94 -12.98 -8.51
N ASP A 126 15.26 -11.86 -8.82
CA ASP A 126 15.32 -10.61 -8.06
C ASP A 126 16.76 -10.09 -7.85
N GLY A 127 17.65 -10.33 -8.84
CA GLY A 127 19.03 -9.87 -8.85
C GLY A 127 20.05 -10.83 -8.23
N ALA A 128 19.63 -12.03 -7.81
CA ALA A 128 20.54 -13.05 -7.29
C ALA A 128 21.55 -13.55 -8.35
N ILE A 129 21.17 -13.49 -9.62
CA ILE A 129 22.02 -13.85 -10.76
C ILE A 129 22.10 -12.65 -11.69
N GLU A 130 23.32 -12.28 -12.10
CA GLU A 130 23.58 -11.16 -13.03
C GLU A 130 24.21 -11.67 -14.32
N LEU A 131 23.64 -11.22 -15.44
CA LEU A 131 24.08 -11.52 -16.79
C LEU A 131 24.40 -10.24 -17.54
N THR A 132 25.39 -10.27 -18.42
CA THR A 132 25.64 -9.20 -19.40
C THR A 132 25.41 -9.74 -20.80
N VAL A 133 24.65 -9.01 -21.61
CA VAL A 133 24.38 -9.38 -23.01
C VAL A 133 25.64 -9.25 -23.83
N GLU A 134 26.04 -10.31 -24.54
CA GLU A 134 27.13 -10.32 -25.49
C GLU A 134 26.62 -10.08 -26.92
N SER A 135 25.54 -10.77 -27.31
CA SER A 135 24.91 -10.62 -28.61
C SER A 135 23.44 -11.04 -28.56
N ALA A 136 22.68 -10.62 -29.56
CA ALA A 136 21.30 -11.05 -29.75
C ALA A 136 21.06 -11.42 -31.22
N THR A 137 20.24 -12.45 -31.44
CA THR A 137 19.71 -12.85 -32.74
C THR A 137 18.21 -12.52 -32.83
N GLU A 138 17.46 -13.15 -33.71
CA GLU A 138 15.99 -13.00 -33.73
C GLU A 138 15.31 -13.63 -32.50
N THR A 139 15.88 -14.71 -31.96
CA THR A 139 15.26 -15.49 -30.90
C THR A 139 16.11 -15.64 -29.65
N ASP A 140 17.43 -15.49 -29.76
CA ASP A 140 18.36 -15.83 -28.71
C ASP A 140 19.15 -14.60 -28.25
N VAL A 141 19.28 -14.46 -26.95
CA VAL A 141 20.14 -13.47 -26.27
C VAL A 141 21.26 -14.23 -25.61
N VAL A 142 22.46 -14.14 -26.19
CA VAL A 142 23.67 -14.74 -25.64
C VAL A 142 24.23 -13.81 -24.58
N THR A 143 24.44 -14.34 -23.41
CA THR A 143 24.91 -13.57 -22.25
C THR A 143 26.13 -14.21 -21.59
N ARG A 144 26.89 -13.39 -20.87
CA ARG A 144 27.93 -13.80 -19.94
C ARG A 144 27.41 -13.71 -18.50
N VAL A 145 27.54 -14.77 -17.73
CA VAL A 145 27.20 -14.77 -16.31
C VAL A 145 28.25 -13.95 -15.57
N VAL A 146 27.84 -12.81 -14.99
CA VAL A 146 28.70 -11.96 -14.14
C VAL A 146 28.72 -12.51 -12.72
N ASN A 147 27.55 -12.64 -12.11
CA ASN A 147 27.35 -13.27 -10.81
C ASN A 147 26.52 -14.53 -11.01
N GLY A 148 27.14 -15.69 -10.74
CA GLY A 148 26.48 -16.98 -10.84
C GLY A 148 25.58 -17.28 -9.65
N GLY A 149 24.83 -18.39 -9.76
CA GLY A 149 23.93 -18.83 -8.72
C GLY A 149 23.03 -19.99 -9.17
N THR A 150 22.18 -20.45 -8.28
CA THR A 150 21.21 -21.52 -8.55
C THR A 150 19.96 -20.95 -9.19
N LEU A 151 19.72 -21.24 -10.47
CA LEU A 151 18.53 -20.84 -11.20
C LEU A 151 17.45 -21.93 -11.07
N SER A 152 16.29 -21.55 -10.53
CA SER A 152 15.07 -22.37 -10.50
C SER A 152 14.11 -21.98 -11.63
N GLU A 153 13.05 -22.76 -11.83
CA GLU A 153 12.03 -22.47 -12.86
C GLU A 153 11.25 -21.17 -12.60
N ARG A 154 10.82 -20.54 -13.69
CA ARG A 154 9.88 -19.40 -13.68
C ARG A 154 10.34 -18.20 -12.85
N LYS A 155 11.64 -17.99 -12.74
CA LYS A 155 12.23 -16.87 -12.01
C LYS A 155 12.06 -15.56 -12.78
N GLY A 156 11.93 -14.46 -12.05
CA GLY A 156 11.82 -13.12 -12.62
C GLY A 156 13.03 -12.76 -13.47
N ILE A 157 12.79 -12.05 -14.56
CA ILE A 157 13.80 -11.42 -15.40
C ILE A 157 13.61 -9.91 -15.32
N ASN A 158 14.59 -9.19 -14.86
CA ASN A 158 14.60 -7.73 -14.83
C ASN A 158 15.63 -7.21 -15.84
N LEU A 159 15.31 -6.11 -16.48
CA LEU A 159 16.10 -5.45 -17.53
C LEU A 159 16.35 -3.99 -17.10
N PRO A 160 17.28 -3.73 -16.16
CA PRO A 160 17.52 -2.39 -15.64
C PRO A 160 17.90 -1.41 -16.76
N GLY A 161 17.22 -0.25 -16.78
CA GLY A 161 17.46 0.79 -17.79
C GLY A 161 16.87 0.52 -19.17
N ALA A 162 16.18 -0.62 -19.40
CA ALA A 162 15.51 -0.88 -20.67
C ALA A 162 14.08 -0.33 -20.65
N SER A 163 13.76 0.53 -21.62
CA SER A 163 12.38 0.98 -21.85
C SER A 163 11.67 -0.04 -22.74
N LEU A 164 10.84 -0.86 -22.13
CA LEU A 164 10.15 -1.95 -22.82
C LEU A 164 8.78 -1.50 -23.33
N PRO A 165 8.40 -1.83 -24.58
CA PRO A 165 7.08 -1.50 -25.15
C PRO A 165 5.98 -2.47 -24.64
N ILE A 166 6.00 -2.79 -23.33
CA ILE A 166 5.02 -3.67 -22.71
C ILE A 166 4.02 -2.81 -21.94
N PRO A 167 2.70 -2.95 -22.16
CA PRO A 167 1.72 -2.21 -21.37
C PRO A 167 1.78 -2.62 -19.90
N SER A 168 1.56 -1.68 -18.98
CA SER A 168 1.49 -1.95 -17.53
C SER A 168 0.33 -2.85 -17.15
N LEU A 169 -0.75 -2.87 -17.94
CA LEU A 169 -1.92 -3.73 -17.80
C LEU A 169 -1.92 -4.85 -18.84
N THR A 170 -1.74 -6.08 -18.39
CA THR A 170 -1.93 -7.28 -19.24
C THR A 170 -3.40 -7.62 -19.39
N ASP A 171 -3.75 -8.54 -20.30
CA ASP A 171 -5.11 -9.05 -20.41
C ASP A 171 -5.57 -9.78 -19.15
N LYS A 172 -4.63 -10.41 -18.42
CA LYS A 172 -4.91 -11.00 -17.10
C LYS A 172 -5.27 -9.90 -16.11
N ASP A 173 -4.48 -8.82 -16.05
CA ASP A 173 -4.72 -7.72 -15.10
C ASP A 173 -6.06 -7.03 -15.37
N ARG A 174 -6.48 -6.90 -16.62
CA ARG A 174 -7.82 -6.37 -16.99
C ARG A 174 -8.94 -7.24 -16.44
N ARG A 175 -8.82 -8.58 -16.55
CA ARG A 175 -9.79 -9.52 -15.96
C ARG A 175 -9.77 -9.50 -14.44
N ASP A 176 -8.60 -9.46 -13.84
CA ASP A 176 -8.41 -9.42 -12.38
C ASP A 176 -8.92 -8.10 -11.78
N LEU A 177 -8.73 -6.97 -12.47
CA LEU A 177 -9.28 -5.67 -12.08
C LEU A 177 -10.81 -5.70 -12.07
N GLN A 178 -11.44 -6.22 -13.12
CA GLN A 178 -12.90 -6.36 -13.17
C GLN A 178 -13.43 -7.29 -12.07
N TRP A 179 -12.72 -8.37 -11.80
CA TRP A 179 -13.02 -9.28 -10.69
C TRP A 179 -12.88 -8.54 -9.34
N ALA A 180 -11.79 -7.81 -9.11
CA ALA A 180 -11.57 -7.06 -7.89
C ALA A 180 -12.69 -6.04 -7.59
N VAL A 181 -13.20 -5.37 -8.64
CA VAL A 181 -14.34 -4.45 -8.52
C VAL A 181 -15.59 -5.22 -8.09
N ARG A 182 -15.89 -6.38 -8.70
CA ARG A 182 -17.07 -7.21 -8.35
C ARG A 182 -16.99 -7.79 -6.93
N GLU A 183 -15.79 -8.19 -6.49
CA GLU A 183 -15.56 -8.71 -5.13
C GLU A 183 -15.57 -7.63 -4.06
N GLY A 184 -15.72 -6.35 -4.43
CA GLY A 184 -15.76 -5.25 -3.47
C GLY A 184 -14.41 -5.00 -2.80
N ALA A 185 -13.31 -5.07 -3.55
CA ALA A 185 -12.01 -4.58 -3.07
C ALA A 185 -12.13 -3.11 -2.64
N ASP A 186 -11.38 -2.72 -1.60
CA ASP A 186 -11.35 -1.33 -1.15
C ASP A 186 -10.26 -0.52 -1.87
N TYR A 187 -9.19 -1.18 -2.34
CA TYR A 187 -8.12 -0.60 -3.15
C TYR A 187 -7.69 -1.57 -4.25
N ILE A 188 -7.23 -1.02 -5.37
CA ILE A 188 -6.59 -1.77 -6.44
C ILE A 188 -5.18 -1.21 -6.63
N ALA A 189 -4.15 -2.06 -6.55
CA ALA A 189 -2.77 -1.67 -6.79
C ALA A 189 -2.33 -2.11 -8.20
N LEU A 190 -1.71 -1.17 -8.93
CA LEU A 190 -1.20 -1.37 -10.29
C LEU A 190 0.31 -1.55 -10.25
N SER A 191 0.81 -2.69 -10.68
CA SER A 191 2.23 -2.99 -10.80
C SER A 191 2.87 -2.38 -12.04
N PHE A 192 4.16 -2.13 -11.97
CA PHE A 192 5.00 -1.66 -13.08
C PHE A 192 4.53 -0.35 -13.71
N VAL A 193 4.00 0.57 -12.89
CA VAL A 193 3.67 1.93 -13.33
C VAL A 193 4.93 2.66 -13.76
N ARG A 194 4.88 3.32 -14.92
CA ARG A 194 5.99 4.11 -15.49
C ARG A 194 5.62 5.58 -15.68
N ARG A 195 4.35 5.85 -15.97
CA ARG A 195 3.84 7.20 -16.27
C ARG A 195 2.37 7.36 -15.84
N ALA A 196 1.89 8.59 -15.87
CA ALA A 196 0.52 8.94 -15.45
C ALA A 196 -0.56 8.21 -16.27
N GLU A 197 -0.31 7.98 -17.57
CA GLU A 197 -1.24 7.33 -18.50
C GLU A 197 -1.59 5.91 -18.04
N ASP A 198 -0.63 5.18 -17.48
CA ASP A 198 -0.86 3.83 -16.91
C ASP A 198 -1.94 3.88 -15.80
N CYS A 199 -1.87 4.89 -14.94
CA CYS A 199 -2.86 5.11 -13.87
C CYS A 199 -4.22 5.53 -14.42
N LEU A 200 -4.24 6.43 -15.41
CA LEU A 200 -5.47 6.91 -16.02
C LEU A 200 -6.21 5.79 -16.75
N GLU A 201 -5.48 4.92 -17.45
CA GLU A 201 -6.04 3.71 -18.10
C GLU A 201 -6.68 2.79 -17.05
N ALA A 202 -5.98 2.44 -15.98
CA ALA A 202 -6.50 1.60 -14.91
C ALA A 202 -7.77 2.19 -14.26
N LYS A 203 -7.78 3.50 -13.98
CA LYS A 203 -8.96 4.20 -13.42
C LYS A 203 -10.14 4.21 -14.39
N SER A 204 -9.88 4.32 -15.69
CA SER A 204 -10.92 4.20 -16.72
C SER A 204 -11.56 2.81 -16.72
N LEU A 205 -10.75 1.74 -16.57
CA LEU A 205 -11.23 0.37 -16.47
C LEU A 205 -12.02 0.10 -15.19
N ILE A 206 -11.57 0.63 -14.02
CA ILE A 206 -12.33 0.56 -12.77
C ILE A 206 -13.71 1.19 -12.97
N LYS A 207 -13.75 2.40 -13.53
CA LYS A 207 -15.01 3.10 -13.81
C LYS A 207 -15.89 2.33 -14.80
N ALA A 208 -15.33 1.77 -15.86
CA ALA A 208 -16.06 0.95 -16.85
C ALA A 208 -16.64 -0.33 -16.23
N ALA A 209 -15.99 -0.89 -15.21
CA ALA A 209 -16.49 -2.02 -14.43
C ALA A 209 -17.56 -1.60 -13.39
N GLY A 210 -17.95 -0.31 -13.31
CA GLY A 210 -18.91 0.22 -12.34
C GLY A 210 -18.32 0.53 -10.97
N GLY A 211 -16.99 0.43 -10.81
CA GLY A 211 -16.28 0.65 -9.56
C GLY A 211 -15.91 2.11 -9.29
N LYS A 212 -15.46 2.35 -8.06
CA LYS A 212 -14.93 3.64 -7.57
C LYS A 212 -13.66 3.44 -6.74
N GLN A 213 -13.09 2.24 -6.75
CA GLN A 213 -11.93 1.87 -5.96
C GLN A 213 -10.76 2.81 -6.20
N PRO A 214 -10.14 3.37 -5.13
CA PRO A 214 -8.90 4.10 -5.23
C PRO A 214 -7.79 3.25 -5.85
N LEU A 215 -7.02 3.85 -6.77
CA LEU A 215 -5.89 3.22 -7.43
C LEU A 215 -4.58 3.55 -6.71
N VAL A 216 -3.85 2.51 -6.31
CA VAL A 216 -2.50 2.61 -5.74
C VAL A 216 -1.47 2.32 -6.83
N ALA A 217 -0.65 3.30 -7.20
CA ALA A 217 0.43 3.11 -8.16
C ALA A 217 1.66 2.52 -7.45
N LYS A 218 2.17 1.39 -7.94
CA LYS A 218 3.39 0.77 -7.41
C LYS A 218 4.60 1.35 -8.14
N ILE A 219 5.50 1.95 -7.37
CA ILE A 219 6.74 2.54 -7.87
C ILE A 219 7.82 1.47 -7.78
N GLU A 220 8.08 0.84 -8.92
CA GLU A 220 8.96 -0.33 -9.09
C GLU A 220 10.05 -0.09 -10.13
N LYS A 221 9.90 0.92 -10.98
CA LYS A 221 10.75 1.21 -12.13
C LYS A 221 11.47 2.54 -11.99
N ALA A 222 12.70 2.64 -12.54
CA ALA A 222 13.44 3.89 -12.59
C ALA A 222 12.66 5.00 -13.34
N GLU A 223 12.02 4.66 -14.46
CA GLU A 223 11.16 5.58 -15.23
C GLU A 223 10.06 6.21 -14.37
N ALA A 224 9.50 5.48 -13.39
CA ALA A 224 8.47 6.01 -12.50
C ALA A 224 9.02 7.12 -11.59
N ILE A 225 10.30 7.08 -11.25
CA ILE A 225 10.96 8.13 -10.44
C ILE A 225 11.10 9.43 -11.24
N ASP A 226 11.35 9.32 -12.55
CA ASP A 226 11.46 10.49 -13.44
C ASP A 226 10.09 11.16 -13.66
N HIS A 227 9.01 10.38 -13.64
CA HIS A 227 7.64 10.85 -13.83
C HIS A 227 6.81 10.91 -12.54
N LEU A 228 7.47 10.91 -11.37
CA LEU A 228 6.82 10.72 -10.07
C LEU A 228 5.68 11.72 -9.82
N GLU A 229 5.90 13.01 -10.06
CA GLU A 229 4.88 14.04 -9.81
C GLU A 229 3.60 13.82 -10.64
N ALA A 230 3.74 13.45 -11.91
CA ALA A 230 2.60 13.15 -12.78
C ALA A 230 1.85 11.88 -12.34
N ILE A 231 2.58 10.85 -11.91
CA ILE A 231 2.01 9.61 -11.37
C ILE A 231 1.25 9.89 -10.08
N VAL A 232 1.83 10.67 -9.16
CA VAL A 232 1.18 11.05 -7.89
C VAL A 232 -0.12 11.82 -8.13
N GLU A 233 -0.16 12.69 -9.13
CA GLU A 233 -1.38 13.44 -9.48
C GLU A 233 -2.47 12.50 -10.03
N ALA A 234 -2.10 11.53 -10.87
CA ALA A 234 -3.01 10.59 -11.52
C ALA A 234 -3.52 9.49 -10.58
N ALA A 235 -2.71 9.01 -9.64
CA ALA A 235 -3.05 7.95 -8.69
C ALA A 235 -3.82 8.48 -7.47
N ASP A 236 -4.43 7.57 -6.70
CA ASP A 236 -5.11 7.87 -5.43
C ASP A 236 -4.25 7.49 -4.21
N GLY A 237 -3.24 6.67 -4.43
CA GLY A 237 -2.20 6.29 -3.46
C GLY A 237 -0.94 5.77 -4.15
N LEU A 238 0.12 5.58 -3.39
CA LEU A 238 1.39 5.05 -3.87
C LEU A 238 1.83 3.85 -3.03
N MET A 239 2.59 2.95 -3.66
CA MET A 239 3.32 1.90 -2.95
C MET A 239 4.81 1.95 -3.34
N VAL A 240 5.66 2.12 -2.34
CA VAL A 240 7.11 2.01 -2.50
C VAL A 240 7.45 0.52 -2.51
N ALA A 241 7.57 -0.08 -3.68
CA ALA A 241 7.86 -1.51 -3.85
C ALA A 241 9.37 -1.74 -3.95
N ARG A 242 10.02 -1.69 -2.77
CA ARG A 242 11.48 -1.59 -2.62
C ARG A 242 12.26 -2.75 -3.23
N GLY A 243 11.68 -3.95 -3.23
CA GLY A 243 12.31 -5.13 -3.83
C GLY A 243 12.54 -4.94 -5.33
N ASP A 244 11.47 -4.74 -6.09
CA ASP A 244 11.57 -4.54 -7.54
C ASP A 244 12.32 -3.23 -7.87
N LEU A 245 12.09 -2.15 -7.12
CA LEU A 245 12.78 -0.86 -7.32
C LEU A 245 14.30 -1.00 -7.14
N GLY A 246 14.77 -1.76 -6.14
CA GLY A 246 16.20 -1.99 -5.90
C GLY A 246 16.87 -2.84 -6.98
N VAL A 247 16.10 -3.73 -7.62
CA VAL A 247 16.58 -4.53 -8.76
C VAL A 247 16.64 -3.67 -10.04
N GLU A 248 15.67 -2.78 -10.22
CA GLU A 248 15.56 -1.92 -11.42
C GLU A 248 16.47 -0.66 -11.38
N THR A 249 16.90 -0.26 -10.19
CA THR A 249 17.79 0.90 -10.00
C THR A 249 19.12 0.44 -9.39
N SER A 250 19.30 0.69 -8.10
CA SER A 250 20.37 0.11 -7.29
C SER A 250 19.95 0.16 -5.82
N VAL A 251 20.42 -0.80 -5.04
CA VAL A 251 20.00 -0.98 -3.63
C VAL A 251 20.28 0.26 -2.79
N GLU A 252 21.39 0.94 -3.01
CA GLU A 252 21.81 2.14 -2.29
C GLU A 252 20.91 3.35 -2.56
N LEU A 253 20.19 3.39 -3.69
CA LEU A 253 19.25 4.47 -4.01
C LEU A 253 17.85 4.25 -3.44
N VAL A 254 17.50 3.02 -3.05
CA VAL A 254 16.16 2.70 -2.53
C VAL A 254 15.76 3.57 -1.34
N PRO A 255 16.61 3.80 -0.31
CA PRO A 255 16.25 4.68 0.81
C PRO A 255 15.99 6.14 0.38
N VAL A 256 16.75 6.63 -0.62
CA VAL A 256 16.59 7.99 -1.15
C VAL A 256 15.25 8.11 -1.90
N TYR A 257 14.94 7.14 -2.75
CA TYR A 257 13.68 7.10 -3.49
C TYR A 257 12.48 6.89 -2.57
N GLN A 258 12.60 6.05 -1.53
CA GLN A 258 11.55 5.88 -0.52
C GLN A 258 11.16 7.22 0.08
N LYS A 259 12.11 7.99 0.57
CA LYS A 259 11.87 9.32 1.17
C LYS A 259 11.19 10.27 0.17
N ARG A 260 11.70 10.35 -1.06
CA ARG A 260 11.13 11.18 -2.12
C ARG A 260 9.69 10.79 -2.47
N ILE A 261 9.40 9.48 -2.61
CA ILE A 261 8.05 8.99 -2.94
C ILE A 261 7.09 9.31 -1.80
N ILE A 262 7.49 9.06 -0.54
CA ILE A 262 6.65 9.33 0.63
C ILE A 262 6.38 10.84 0.75
N GLU A 263 7.41 11.67 0.56
CA GLU A 263 7.28 13.13 0.59
C GLU A 263 6.30 13.64 -0.47
N GLU A 264 6.45 13.20 -1.73
CA GLU A 264 5.56 13.61 -2.83
C GLU A 264 4.12 13.10 -2.61
N ALA A 265 3.92 11.91 -2.07
CA ALA A 265 2.60 11.40 -1.70
C ALA A 265 1.96 12.27 -0.62
N ASN A 266 2.68 12.57 0.46
CA ASN A 266 2.20 13.40 1.57
C ASN A 266 1.88 14.83 1.11
N LYS A 267 2.72 15.46 0.27
CA LYS A 267 2.45 16.76 -0.36
C LYS A 267 1.11 16.79 -1.10
N LYS A 268 0.71 15.64 -1.68
CA LYS A 268 -0.50 15.51 -2.48
C LYS A 268 -1.67 14.84 -1.71
N GLU A 269 -1.56 14.69 -0.40
CA GLU A 269 -2.58 14.08 0.48
C GLU A 269 -2.96 12.65 0.02
N LYS A 270 -1.99 11.91 -0.58
CA LYS A 270 -2.17 10.55 -1.08
C LYS A 270 -1.71 9.53 -0.06
N VAL A 271 -2.44 8.43 0.06
CA VAL A 271 -2.02 7.29 0.89
C VAL A 271 -0.71 6.71 0.35
N VAL A 272 0.25 6.44 1.21
CA VAL A 272 1.50 5.81 0.83
C VAL A 272 1.80 4.57 1.67
N ILE A 273 2.17 3.49 0.98
CA ILE A 273 2.48 2.19 1.58
C ILE A 273 3.95 1.88 1.33
N THR A 274 4.71 1.61 2.40
CA THR A 274 6.08 1.10 2.27
C THR A 274 6.06 -0.43 2.29
N ALA A 275 6.58 -1.04 1.23
CA ALA A 275 6.42 -2.46 0.95
C ALA A 275 7.74 -3.19 0.70
N THR A 276 7.69 -4.51 0.85
CA THR A 276 8.73 -5.51 0.61
C THR A 276 9.92 -5.46 1.56
N GLN A 277 10.38 -6.64 1.97
CA GLN A 277 11.58 -6.84 2.81
C GLN A 277 11.57 -6.06 4.13
N MET A 278 10.39 -5.88 4.75
CA MET A 278 10.26 -5.14 6.00
C MET A 278 10.75 -5.96 7.21
N LEU A 279 10.30 -7.23 7.32
CA LEU A 279 10.71 -8.19 8.33
C LEU A 279 11.05 -9.54 7.66
N GLN A 280 11.82 -9.51 6.59
CA GLN A 280 12.11 -10.62 5.70
C GLN A 280 12.64 -11.86 6.44
N SER A 281 13.49 -11.68 7.45
CA SER A 281 14.01 -12.78 8.24
C SER A 281 12.92 -13.54 8.98
N MET A 282 11.78 -12.87 9.31
CA MET A 282 10.67 -13.53 10.00
C MET A 282 9.85 -14.47 9.12
N ILE A 283 10.20 -14.65 7.85
CA ILE A 283 9.69 -15.77 7.04
C ILE A 283 10.10 -17.11 7.69
N SER A 284 11.34 -17.21 8.18
CA SER A 284 11.89 -18.44 8.77
C SER A 284 12.24 -18.32 10.25
N GLU A 285 12.49 -17.11 10.74
CA GLU A 285 12.96 -16.83 12.09
C GLU A 285 11.87 -16.18 12.96
N PRO A 286 11.82 -16.48 14.29
CA PRO A 286 10.79 -15.91 15.18
C PRO A 286 11.06 -14.45 15.58
N ARG A 287 12.20 -13.87 15.20
CA ARG A 287 12.59 -12.50 15.52
C ARG A 287 13.22 -11.82 14.30
N PRO A 288 12.96 -10.53 14.09
CA PRO A 288 13.62 -9.77 13.04
C PRO A 288 15.08 -9.46 13.44
N THR A 289 15.86 -9.07 12.47
CA THR A 289 17.16 -8.43 12.68
C THR A 289 17.00 -7.01 13.21
N ARG A 290 18.06 -6.46 13.80
CA ARG A 290 18.08 -5.04 14.22
C ARG A 290 17.97 -4.09 13.03
N ALA A 291 18.53 -4.45 11.87
CA ALA A 291 18.43 -3.68 10.65
C ALA A 291 16.98 -3.58 10.15
N GLU A 292 16.23 -4.68 10.16
CA GLU A 292 14.80 -4.68 9.78
C GLU A 292 13.94 -3.85 10.75
N ALA A 293 14.18 -3.95 12.05
CA ALA A 293 13.48 -3.11 13.03
C ALA A 293 13.76 -1.62 12.82
N SER A 294 15.02 -1.26 12.50
CA SER A 294 15.40 0.10 12.15
C SER A 294 14.76 0.55 10.85
N ASP A 295 14.65 -0.31 9.85
CA ASP A 295 14.04 -0.02 8.56
C ASP A 295 12.54 0.29 8.70
N VAL A 296 11.80 -0.52 9.47
CA VAL A 296 10.39 -0.23 9.80
C VAL A 296 10.25 1.13 10.50
N ALA A 297 11.09 1.41 11.51
CA ALA A 297 11.05 2.67 12.24
C ALA A 297 11.32 3.87 11.31
N ASN A 298 12.30 3.76 10.41
CA ASN A 298 12.59 4.80 9.41
C ASN A 298 11.40 5.03 8.46
N ALA A 299 10.75 3.99 7.96
CA ALA A 299 9.57 4.13 7.11
C ALA A 299 8.43 4.89 7.83
N VAL A 300 8.23 4.64 9.14
CA VAL A 300 7.27 5.35 9.97
C VAL A 300 7.66 6.82 10.13
N TRP A 301 8.93 7.11 10.40
CA TRP A 301 9.44 8.49 10.55
C TRP A 301 9.45 9.26 9.23
N ASP A 302 9.66 8.57 8.11
CA ASP A 302 9.54 9.17 6.77
C ASP A 302 8.10 9.62 6.46
N GLY A 303 7.11 9.12 7.22
CA GLY A 303 5.72 9.53 7.09
C GLY A 303 4.84 8.60 6.25
N THR A 304 5.17 7.30 6.17
CA THR A 304 4.30 6.32 5.51
C THR A 304 2.95 6.18 6.23
N ASP A 305 1.87 5.91 5.49
CA ASP A 305 0.56 5.60 6.07
C ASP A 305 0.51 4.15 6.56
N ALA A 306 1.10 3.25 5.78
CA ALA A 306 1.11 1.83 6.11
C ALA A 306 2.45 1.17 5.75
N VAL A 307 2.78 0.12 6.49
CA VAL A 307 3.86 -0.81 6.18
C VAL A 307 3.29 -2.17 5.81
N MET A 308 3.89 -2.84 4.83
CA MET A 308 3.37 -4.08 4.29
C MET A 308 4.26 -5.28 4.67
N LEU A 309 3.62 -6.35 5.13
CA LEU A 309 4.20 -7.69 5.24
C LEU A 309 3.81 -8.52 4.02
N SER A 310 4.79 -9.14 3.38
CA SER A 310 4.65 -9.92 2.15
C SER A 310 4.68 -11.43 2.44
N ALA A 311 5.80 -12.09 2.19
CA ALA A 311 5.97 -13.52 2.46
C ALA A 311 5.92 -13.84 3.95
N GLU A 312 6.25 -12.90 4.82
CA GLU A 312 6.20 -13.02 6.28
C GLU A 312 4.82 -13.48 6.78
N THR A 313 3.75 -12.98 6.14
CA THR A 313 2.37 -13.36 6.46
C THR A 313 1.74 -14.31 5.45
N ALA A 314 2.20 -14.33 4.20
CA ALA A 314 1.62 -15.15 3.14
C ALA A 314 2.07 -16.61 3.20
N SER A 315 3.36 -16.87 3.47
CA SER A 315 4.00 -18.20 3.42
C SER A 315 4.99 -18.47 4.56
N GLY A 316 5.26 -17.45 5.40
CA GLY A 316 6.21 -17.56 6.50
C GLY A 316 5.75 -18.50 7.62
N LYS A 317 6.69 -18.93 8.45
CA LYS A 317 6.43 -19.81 9.60
C LYS A 317 5.75 -19.08 10.76
N TYR A 318 5.84 -17.74 10.82
CA TYR A 318 5.41 -16.93 11.98
C TYR A 318 4.49 -15.77 11.60
N PRO A 319 3.37 -16.00 10.86
CA PRO A 319 2.57 -14.92 10.31
C PRO A 319 2.00 -13.96 11.37
N VAL A 320 1.41 -14.50 12.44
CA VAL A 320 0.84 -13.70 13.54
C VAL A 320 1.90 -12.94 14.30
N LEU A 321 3.05 -13.62 14.59
CA LEU A 321 4.16 -13.00 15.31
C LEU A 321 4.81 -11.87 14.50
N SER A 322 4.85 -11.98 13.17
CA SER A 322 5.33 -10.92 12.28
C SER A 322 4.47 -9.66 12.38
N VAL A 323 3.13 -9.80 12.36
CA VAL A 323 2.22 -8.68 12.58
C VAL A 323 2.38 -8.08 13.98
N ALA A 324 2.43 -8.90 15.02
CA ALA A 324 2.62 -8.44 16.40
C ALA A 324 3.96 -7.72 16.59
N THR A 325 5.01 -8.20 15.95
CA THR A 325 6.34 -7.58 16.01
C THR A 325 6.35 -6.24 15.25
N MET A 326 5.77 -6.20 14.05
CA MET A 326 5.58 -4.97 13.28
C MET A 326 4.82 -3.92 14.11
N ALA A 327 3.74 -4.33 14.78
CA ALA A 327 2.95 -3.45 15.65
C ALA A 327 3.80 -2.83 16.77
N ARG A 328 4.60 -3.65 17.49
CA ARG A 328 5.48 -3.15 18.56
C ARG A 328 6.57 -2.21 18.05
N ILE A 329 7.14 -2.47 16.86
CA ILE A 329 8.15 -1.58 16.28
C ILE A 329 7.52 -0.23 15.92
N ILE A 330 6.33 -0.23 15.31
CA ILE A 330 5.60 1.01 14.99
C ILE A 330 5.29 1.78 16.26
N ASP A 331 4.72 1.15 17.30
CA ASP A 331 4.39 1.80 18.57
C ASP A 331 5.64 2.45 19.20
N SER A 332 6.79 1.76 19.16
CA SER A 332 8.07 2.29 19.66
C SER A 332 8.59 3.45 18.81
N ALA A 333 8.48 3.35 17.48
CA ALA A 333 8.91 4.40 16.57
C ALA A 333 8.06 5.67 16.71
N GLU A 334 6.74 5.52 16.86
CA GLU A 334 5.83 6.65 17.08
C GLU A 334 6.07 7.34 18.43
N ALA A 335 6.33 6.57 19.49
CA ALA A 335 6.67 7.13 20.81
C ALA A 335 8.02 7.83 20.85
N GLY A 336 8.99 7.40 20.05
CA GLY A 336 10.35 7.95 19.97
C GLY A 336 10.59 8.82 18.73
N ARG A 337 9.55 9.42 18.14
CA ARG A 337 9.66 10.20 16.91
C ARG A 337 10.60 11.39 17.11
N PRO A 338 11.65 11.55 16.27
CA PRO A 338 12.55 12.70 16.37
C PRO A 338 11.83 14.02 16.05
N ALA A 339 12.16 15.10 16.76
CA ALA A 339 11.59 16.43 16.51
C ALA A 339 11.79 16.90 15.06
N SER A 340 12.93 16.58 14.45
CA SER A 340 13.23 16.86 13.03
C SER A 340 12.28 16.18 12.04
N ALA A 341 11.62 15.09 12.44
CA ALA A 341 10.63 14.40 11.61
C ALA A 341 9.22 15.04 11.72
N GLN A 342 9.00 15.92 12.72
CA GLN A 342 7.74 16.66 12.88
C GLN A 342 7.66 17.87 11.94
N ASP A 343 8.76 18.59 11.76
CA ASP A 343 8.81 19.86 11.00
C ASP A 343 8.63 19.69 9.49
N GLY A 344 8.98 18.52 8.94
CA GLY A 344 8.97 18.27 7.49
C GLY A 344 7.58 18.10 6.88
N ILE A 345 6.57 17.72 7.65
CA ILE A 345 5.25 17.33 7.14
C ILE A 345 4.23 18.48 7.27
N ALA A 346 4.33 19.29 8.32
CA ALA A 346 3.33 20.31 8.67
C ALA A 346 3.30 21.54 7.75
N HIS A 347 4.36 21.87 7.00
CA HIS A 347 4.53 23.20 6.34
C HIS A 347 4.54 23.21 4.82
N GLN A 348 4.01 22.19 4.13
CA GLN A 348 4.01 22.20 2.65
C GLN A 348 2.73 22.80 2.08
N ALA A 349 2.58 24.13 2.24
CA ALA A 349 1.55 24.92 1.59
C ALA A 349 1.85 25.11 0.10
N GLY A 350 0.92 24.72 -0.78
CA GLY A 350 1.08 24.96 -2.21
C GLY A 350 -0.05 24.49 -3.11
N ARG A 351 -1.34 24.59 -2.71
CA ARG A 351 -2.42 24.09 -3.58
C ARG A 351 -3.60 25.01 -3.75
N LYS A 352 -4.03 25.10 -5.02
CA LYS A 352 -5.19 25.91 -5.45
C LYS A 352 -6.55 25.21 -5.25
N SER A 353 -6.58 23.87 -5.17
CA SER A 353 -7.82 23.07 -5.06
C SER A 353 -8.07 22.66 -3.60
N GLY A 354 -9.32 22.81 -3.16
CA GLY A 354 -9.74 22.40 -1.81
C GLY A 354 -9.29 23.31 -0.66
N ARG A 355 -8.97 24.57 -0.92
CA ARG A 355 -8.47 25.53 0.10
C ARG A 355 -9.35 25.62 1.34
N VAL A 356 -10.68 25.63 1.20
CA VAL A 356 -11.60 25.77 2.33
C VAL A 356 -11.52 24.54 3.26
N SER A 357 -11.60 23.35 2.70
CA SER A 357 -11.54 22.12 3.53
C SER A 357 -10.17 21.90 4.15
N ARG A 358 -9.09 22.32 3.50
CA ARG A 358 -7.74 22.27 4.08
C ARG A 358 -7.59 23.27 5.23
N ALA A 359 -8.02 24.51 5.02
CA ALA A 359 -8.01 25.54 6.07
C ALA A 359 -8.83 25.12 7.30
N LEU A 360 -9.95 24.40 7.09
CA LEU A 360 -10.73 23.84 8.19
C LEU A 360 -10.00 22.71 8.92
N CYS A 361 -9.28 21.83 8.21
CA CYS A 361 -8.46 20.79 8.84
C CYS A 361 -7.30 21.41 9.65
N GLU A 362 -6.62 22.42 9.10
CA GLU A 362 -5.56 23.16 9.78
C GLU A 362 -6.10 23.88 11.03
N ALA A 363 -7.25 24.55 10.92
CA ALA A 363 -7.90 25.20 12.06
C ALA A 363 -8.34 24.19 13.14
N ALA A 364 -8.82 23.01 12.75
CA ALA A 364 -9.22 21.96 13.68
C ALA A 364 -8.01 21.36 14.41
N ALA A 365 -6.91 21.11 13.70
CA ALA A 365 -5.68 20.61 14.30
C ALA A 365 -5.09 21.63 15.26
N PHE A 366 -5.00 22.91 14.84
CA PHE A 366 -4.53 24.02 15.68
C PHE A 366 -5.42 24.21 16.91
N ALA A 367 -6.74 24.25 16.74
CA ALA A 367 -7.65 24.40 17.87
C ALA A 367 -7.53 23.24 18.87
N ALA A 368 -7.33 22.02 18.37
CA ALA A 368 -7.17 20.85 19.23
C ALA A 368 -5.86 20.90 20.03
N GLU A 369 -4.79 21.43 19.45
CA GLU A 369 -3.51 21.65 20.11
C GLU A 369 -3.63 22.74 21.19
N GLU A 370 -4.20 23.91 20.87
CA GLU A 370 -4.34 25.05 21.80
C GLU A 370 -5.19 24.76 23.04
N ILE A 371 -6.17 23.85 22.94
CA ILE A 371 -7.03 23.49 24.08
C ILE A 371 -6.68 22.14 24.70
N ASP A 372 -5.55 21.54 24.35
CA ASP A 372 -5.12 20.21 24.79
C ASP A 372 -6.20 19.11 24.55
N ALA A 373 -7.00 19.25 23.48
CA ALA A 373 -7.99 18.24 23.14
C ALA A 373 -7.30 16.97 22.65
N ARG A 374 -7.72 15.80 23.16
CA ARG A 374 -7.14 14.51 22.80
C ARG A 374 -7.68 13.96 21.49
N THR A 375 -8.86 14.43 21.06
CA THR A 375 -9.64 13.82 19.97
C THR A 375 -10.16 14.88 19.00
N ILE A 376 -9.95 14.63 17.71
CA ILE A 376 -10.62 15.33 16.61
C ILE A 376 -11.55 14.33 15.94
N ALA A 377 -12.86 14.54 16.07
CA ALA A 377 -13.89 13.72 15.44
C ALA A 377 -14.33 14.35 14.12
N VAL A 378 -14.40 13.52 13.06
CA VAL A 378 -14.71 13.98 11.70
C VAL A 378 -15.91 13.22 11.17
N VAL A 379 -17.04 13.90 11.00
CA VAL A 379 -18.21 13.32 10.30
C VAL A 379 -18.03 13.49 8.80
N THR A 380 -18.02 12.39 8.07
CA THR A 380 -17.65 12.38 6.65
C THR A 380 -18.40 11.31 5.86
N ALA A 381 -18.98 11.69 4.72
CA ALA A 381 -19.62 10.74 3.80
C ALA A 381 -18.62 10.12 2.80
N SER A 382 -17.54 10.82 2.45
CA SER A 382 -16.57 10.39 1.42
C SER A 382 -15.17 10.10 1.97
N GLY A 383 -14.93 10.31 3.26
CA GLY A 383 -13.61 10.18 3.86
C GLY A 383 -12.62 11.32 3.55
N LEU A 384 -12.97 12.27 2.68
CA LEU A 384 -12.05 13.31 2.20
C LEU A 384 -11.49 14.18 3.33
N MET A 385 -12.35 14.67 4.24
CA MET A 385 -11.91 15.51 5.36
C MET A 385 -11.02 14.74 6.33
N ALA A 386 -11.34 13.46 6.59
CA ALA A 386 -10.53 12.59 7.42
C ALA A 386 -9.13 12.36 6.82
N ARG A 387 -9.04 12.07 5.50
CA ARG A 387 -7.75 11.93 4.81
C ARG A 387 -6.91 13.22 4.88
N ARG A 388 -7.53 14.38 4.66
CA ARG A 388 -6.86 15.68 4.75
C ARG A 388 -6.36 15.99 6.16
N LEU A 389 -7.17 15.71 7.17
CA LEU A 389 -6.74 15.87 8.56
C LEU A 389 -5.59 14.90 8.87
N SER A 390 -5.67 13.65 8.41
CA SER A 390 -4.58 12.67 8.55
C SER A 390 -3.27 13.14 7.92
N SER A 391 -3.31 13.80 6.76
CA SER A 391 -2.11 14.31 6.08
C SER A 391 -1.38 15.42 6.86
N LEU A 392 -2.05 16.08 7.80
CA LEU A 392 -1.44 17.04 8.72
C LEU A 392 -0.68 16.37 9.88
N ARG A 393 -0.83 15.04 10.04
CA ARG A 393 -0.16 14.23 11.08
C ARG A 393 -0.34 14.79 12.51
N PRO A 394 -1.55 15.18 12.92
CA PRO A 394 -1.76 15.75 14.25
C PRO A 394 -1.42 14.73 15.36
N GLU A 395 -1.03 15.21 16.54
CA GLU A 395 -0.80 14.36 17.69
C GLU A 395 -2.09 13.75 18.24
N GLN A 396 -3.20 14.44 18.04
CA GLN A 396 -4.53 14.03 18.47
C GLN A 396 -4.99 12.74 17.78
N ARG A 397 -5.92 12.06 18.43
CA ARG A 397 -6.63 10.91 17.85
C ARG A 397 -7.62 11.42 16.81
N ILE A 398 -7.57 10.85 15.61
CA ILE A 398 -8.51 11.17 14.52
C ILE A 398 -9.59 10.09 14.50
N VAL A 399 -10.84 10.49 14.73
CA VAL A 399 -11.99 9.57 14.72
C VAL A 399 -12.90 9.96 13.56
N ALA A 400 -12.96 9.12 12.53
CA ALA A 400 -13.85 9.32 11.41
C ALA A 400 -15.18 8.59 11.63
N LEU A 401 -16.27 9.34 11.55
CA LEU A 401 -17.65 8.87 11.67
C LEU A 401 -18.28 8.89 10.27
N THR A 402 -18.70 7.73 9.76
CA THR A 402 -19.23 7.62 8.39
C THR A 402 -20.44 6.69 8.34
N PRO A 403 -21.46 7.00 7.51
CA PRO A 403 -22.56 6.06 7.27
C PRO A 403 -22.22 4.97 6.22
N ASP A 404 -21.11 5.13 5.49
CA ASP A 404 -20.70 4.25 4.39
C ASP A 404 -19.62 3.27 4.83
N ARG A 405 -19.92 1.96 4.74
CA ARG A 405 -18.99 0.88 5.08
C ARG A 405 -17.77 0.83 4.16
N ASN A 406 -17.91 1.19 2.88
CA ASN A 406 -16.77 1.22 1.96
C ASN A 406 -15.80 2.30 2.39
N VAL A 407 -16.30 3.50 2.70
CA VAL A 407 -15.47 4.59 3.25
C VAL A 407 -14.82 4.18 4.58
N GLN A 408 -15.55 3.48 5.46
CA GLN A 408 -14.99 2.95 6.70
C GLN A 408 -13.81 2.02 6.43
N ASN A 409 -13.96 1.09 5.49
CA ASN A 409 -12.91 0.13 5.14
C ASN A 409 -11.72 0.82 4.48
N GLU A 410 -11.95 1.70 3.50
CA GLU A 410 -10.89 2.47 2.85
C GLU A 410 -10.04 3.24 3.87
N LEU A 411 -10.68 3.93 4.81
CA LEU A 411 -9.99 4.72 5.83
C LEU A 411 -9.15 3.87 6.80
N SER A 412 -9.37 2.54 6.87
CA SER A 412 -8.56 1.64 7.71
C SER A 412 -7.10 1.55 7.28
N LEU A 413 -6.77 1.93 6.04
CA LEU A 413 -5.40 1.96 5.52
C LEU A 413 -4.74 3.34 5.67
N VAL A 414 -5.48 4.35 6.13
CA VAL A 414 -5.01 5.74 6.24
C VAL A 414 -4.45 5.99 7.64
N TRP A 415 -3.29 6.66 7.72
CA TRP A 415 -2.58 6.95 8.95
C TRP A 415 -3.46 7.64 10.01
N GLY A 416 -3.35 7.19 11.25
CA GLY A 416 -3.96 7.83 12.43
C GLY A 416 -5.48 7.76 12.51
N ILE A 417 -6.18 7.32 11.46
CA ILE A 417 -7.65 7.32 11.46
C ILE A 417 -8.18 6.07 12.16
N GLU A 418 -9.11 6.27 13.08
CA GLU A 418 -10.02 5.26 13.61
C GLU A 418 -11.42 5.53 13.05
N THR A 419 -12.12 4.48 12.61
CA THR A 419 -13.39 4.65 11.90
C THR A 419 -14.54 3.98 12.61
N HIS A 420 -15.68 4.68 12.70
CA HIS A 420 -16.92 4.15 13.25
C HIS A 420 -18.09 4.37 12.28
N LEU A 421 -18.96 3.36 12.18
CA LEU A 421 -20.20 3.48 11.41
C LEU A 421 -21.28 4.13 12.27
N HIS A 422 -22.09 4.93 11.61
CA HIS A 422 -23.30 5.52 12.21
C HIS A 422 -24.48 5.46 11.23
N ALA A 423 -25.69 5.57 11.76
CA ALA A 423 -26.87 5.76 10.93
C ALA A 423 -26.87 7.16 10.30
N PRO A 424 -27.43 7.35 9.11
CA PRO A 424 -27.62 8.69 8.56
C PRO A 424 -28.33 9.61 9.56
N CYS A 425 -27.91 10.88 9.58
CA CYS A 425 -28.50 11.91 10.44
C CYS A 425 -29.19 12.96 9.57
N ASP A 426 -30.38 13.42 9.97
CA ASP A 426 -31.18 14.34 9.18
C ASP A 426 -30.93 15.82 9.53
N ASN A 427 -30.30 16.08 10.68
CA ASN A 427 -30.03 17.43 11.16
C ASN A 427 -28.76 17.48 12.05
N THR A 428 -28.32 18.72 12.33
CA THR A 428 -27.11 18.98 13.13
C THR A 428 -27.22 18.44 14.57
N GLU A 429 -28.39 18.57 15.17
CA GLU A 429 -28.60 18.13 16.55
C GLU A 429 -28.48 16.61 16.68
N GLU A 430 -29.10 15.87 15.76
CA GLU A 430 -28.94 14.42 15.69
C GLU A 430 -27.50 14.00 15.44
N MET A 431 -26.82 14.71 14.55
CA MET A 431 -25.39 14.47 14.27
C MET A 431 -24.54 14.66 15.54
N LEU A 432 -24.73 15.73 16.30
CA LEU A 432 -23.99 15.97 17.53
C LEU A 432 -24.28 14.88 18.59
N LYS A 433 -25.55 14.53 18.79
CA LYS A 433 -25.95 13.44 19.72
C LYS A 433 -25.36 12.09 19.29
N MET A 434 -25.35 11.81 17.99
CA MET A 434 -24.75 10.61 17.44
C MET A 434 -23.24 10.59 17.68
N CYS A 435 -22.53 11.70 17.40
CA CYS A 435 -21.11 11.83 17.67
C CYS A 435 -20.79 11.58 19.14
N GLU A 436 -21.48 12.27 20.04
CA GLU A 436 -21.30 12.11 21.49
C GLU A 436 -21.48 10.65 21.90
N ARG A 437 -22.62 10.05 21.53
CA ARG A 437 -22.92 8.66 21.87
C ARG A 437 -21.80 7.73 21.38
N THR A 438 -21.38 7.85 20.11
CA THR A 438 -20.34 6.99 19.53
C THR A 438 -19.02 7.15 20.26
N LEU A 439 -18.61 8.38 20.56
CA LEU A 439 -17.34 8.65 21.25
C LEU A 439 -17.35 8.10 22.69
N VAL A 440 -18.47 8.22 23.40
CA VAL A 440 -18.59 7.71 24.77
C VAL A 440 -18.67 6.19 24.80
N GLU A 441 -19.53 5.58 23.96
CA GLU A 441 -19.71 4.12 23.90
C GLU A 441 -18.43 3.39 23.47
N ALA A 442 -17.65 4.02 22.58
CA ALA A 442 -16.34 3.49 22.17
C ALA A 442 -15.20 3.77 23.18
N GLY A 443 -15.48 4.47 24.29
CA GLY A 443 -14.47 4.84 25.28
C GLY A 443 -13.41 5.81 24.76
N ILE A 444 -13.76 6.61 23.74
CA ILE A 444 -12.86 7.56 23.08
C ILE A 444 -12.83 8.88 23.83
N ALA A 445 -13.98 9.33 24.30
CA ALA A 445 -14.10 10.55 25.09
C ALA A 445 -14.96 10.29 26.35
N GLN A 446 -14.69 11.07 27.40
CA GLN A 446 -15.39 11.01 28.68
C GLN A 446 -16.33 12.21 28.85
N GLN A 447 -17.28 12.11 29.79
CA GLN A 447 -18.13 13.23 30.17
C GLN A 447 -17.28 14.43 30.62
N LYS A 448 -17.66 15.62 30.16
CA LYS A 448 -16.95 16.91 30.37
C LYS A 448 -15.62 17.06 29.63
N GLU A 449 -15.22 16.07 28.83
CA GLU A 449 -14.05 16.21 27.95
C GLU A 449 -14.42 17.07 26.73
N THR A 450 -13.54 18.00 26.34
CA THR A 450 -13.71 18.80 25.14
C THR A 450 -13.06 18.10 23.96
N VAL A 451 -13.83 17.92 22.87
CA VAL A 451 -13.38 17.36 21.59
C VAL A 451 -13.54 18.39 20.48
N VAL A 452 -12.69 18.32 19.48
CA VAL A 452 -12.87 19.10 18.26
C VAL A 452 -13.72 18.28 17.30
N LEU A 453 -14.87 18.79 16.91
CA LEU A 453 -15.77 18.14 15.99
C LEU A 453 -15.73 18.84 14.63
N MET A 454 -15.42 18.08 13.58
CA MET A 454 -15.47 18.54 12.20
C MET A 454 -16.65 17.88 11.49
N ALA A 455 -17.47 18.69 10.83
CA ALA A 455 -18.50 18.20 9.93
C ALA A 455 -18.18 18.64 8.50
N GLY A 456 -18.09 17.68 7.56
CA GLY A 456 -18.04 17.95 6.14
C GLY A 456 -19.42 18.34 5.61
N ARG A 457 -19.49 18.72 4.32
CA ARG A 457 -20.76 18.99 3.65
C ARG A 457 -21.58 17.70 3.57
N LEU A 458 -22.55 17.56 4.44
CA LEU A 458 -23.52 16.47 4.38
C LEU A 458 -24.56 16.85 3.30
N SER A 459 -24.66 16.04 2.25
CA SER A 459 -25.65 16.23 1.21
C SER A 459 -27.05 16.18 1.81
N GLY A 460 -27.80 17.27 1.67
CA GLY A 460 -29.19 17.40 2.17
C GLY A 460 -29.36 18.24 3.43
N LEU A 461 -28.34 18.44 4.28
CA LEU A 461 -28.47 19.18 5.53
C LEU A 461 -28.17 20.69 5.42
N GLY A 462 -27.82 21.22 4.25
CA GLY A 462 -27.50 22.63 4.09
C GLY A 462 -26.28 23.13 4.90
N LEU A 463 -25.57 22.23 5.57
CA LEU A 463 -24.44 22.56 6.42
C LEU A 463 -23.19 22.82 5.54
N SER A 464 -22.65 24.01 5.66
CA SER A 464 -21.27 24.30 5.29
C SER A 464 -20.34 23.51 6.20
N SER A 465 -19.16 23.12 5.69
CA SER A 465 -18.11 22.52 6.51
C SER A 465 -17.83 23.38 7.74
N SER A 466 -17.81 22.79 8.93
CA SER A 466 -17.64 23.49 10.21
C SER A 466 -16.63 22.79 11.11
N VAL A 467 -16.04 23.60 12.01
CA VAL A 467 -15.25 23.13 13.15
C VAL A 467 -15.93 23.63 14.42
N THR A 468 -16.16 22.75 15.36
CA THR A 468 -16.90 23.06 16.60
C THR A 468 -16.13 22.48 17.79
N LEU A 469 -15.88 23.29 18.81
CA LEU A 469 -15.41 22.82 20.10
C LEU A 469 -16.62 22.32 20.88
N TYR A 470 -16.66 21.02 21.20
CA TYR A 470 -17.80 20.39 21.82
C TYR A 470 -17.39 19.71 23.12
N THR A 471 -18.10 20.07 24.22
CA THR A 471 -17.91 19.42 25.52
C THR A 471 -18.91 18.29 25.65
N VAL A 472 -18.45 17.06 25.83
CA VAL A 472 -19.26 15.85 25.99
C VAL A 472 -20.17 16.00 27.23
N GLY A 473 -21.50 15.81 27.04
CA GLY A 473 -22.50 16.03 28.09
C GLY A 473 -22.85 17.51 28.32
N GLY A 474 -22.27 18.42 27.56
CA GLY A 474 -22.61 19.84 27.63
C GLY A 474 -23.90 20.18 26.87
N PRO A 475 -24.42 21.42 27.04
CA PRO A 475 -25.55 21.88 26.28
C PRO A 475 -25.22 21.92 24.77
N LEU A 476 -26.15 21.47 23.95
CA LEU A 476 -26.01 21.58 22.51
C LEU A 476 -25.84 23.06 22.10
N PRO A 477 -24.98 23.37 21.12
CA PRO A 477 -24.86 24.73 20.60
C PRO A 477 -26.24 25.24 20.18
N ARG A 478 -26.65 26.40 20.72
CA ARG A 478 -27.90 27.03 20.30
C ARG A 478 -27.79 27.39 18.83
N LYS A 479 -28.86 27.19 18.06
CA LYS A 479 -28.95 27.69 16.69
C LYS A 479 -28.57 29.18 16.69
N LEU A 480 -27.45 29.49 15.97
CA LEU A 480 -27.12 30.87 15.65
C LEU A 480 -28.09 31.40 14.60
#